data_e0c6cf5c2d3a8db7f100b211f91a03b7
#
_entry.id   e0c6cf5c2d3a8db7f100b211f91a03b7
#
_cell.length_a   1.000
_cell.length_b   1.000
_cell.length_c   1.000
_cell.angle_alpha   90.00
_cell.angle_beta   90.00
_cell.angle_gamma   90.00
#
_symmetry.space_group_name_H-M   'P 1'
#
loop_
_entity.id
_entity.type
_entity.pdbx_description
1 polymer ?
#
loop_
_entity_poly.entity_id
_entity_poly.type
_entity_poly.pdbx_seq_one_letter_code
_entity_poly.pdbx_strand_id
1 'polypeptide(L)'
;MQLLACIINRTKAVIREKFSASNWLNDIINYKITHTNMLGAVAAFVVAQSPTKFDKRHKLKVIGSAPLPKEPENIFRKRFGVKEVLPLYGMTEVNIPVYGKLGKKGNGTCGEVYSKYFDVEVRDTNTDEKLKNGTVGEIMVRPKISFGFMQGYLGMPDKSFEAYRNFWFHTGDAGFFNKKNQLIFVDRIKDCIRRRGENISSYEVEQAFLKIPQIAEAAAFAVPAKDHGQEDEVMVALMTVSYTHLRAHET
;
A
#
# COMPACT_ATOMS: atom_id res chain seq x y z
N MET A 1 -13.68 1.20 7.94
CA MET A 1 -14.31 1.96 6.82
C MET A 1 -15.24 1.13 5.93
N GLN A 2 -14.85 -0.03 5.42
CA GLN A 2 -15.68 -0.82 4.48
C GLN A 2 -17.04 -1.22 5.07
N LEU A 3 -17.05 -1.75 6.28
CA LEU A 3 -18.29 -2.15 6.94
C LEU A 3 -19.23 -0.94 7.14
N LEU A 4 -18.68 0.20 7.56
CA LEU A 4 -19.45 1.43 7.72
C LEU A 4 -20.04 1.91 6.38
N ALA A 5 -19.26 1.84 5.30
CA ALA A 5 -19.75 2.16 3.95
C ALA A 5 -20.91 1.23 3.54
N CYS A 6 -20.84 -0.06 3.86
CA CYS A 6 -21.94 -0.99 3.61
C CYS A 6 -23.19 -0.63 4.42
N ILE A 7 -23.04 -0.27 5.70
CA ILE A 7 -24.14 0.13 6.56
C ILE A 7 -24.82 1.41 6.02
N ILE A 8 -24.04 2.46 5.73
CA ILE A 8 -24.54 3.74 5.24
C ILE A 8 -25.28 3.55 3.90
N ASN A 9 -24.72 2.74 2.99
CA ASN A 9 -25.32 2.49 1.68
C ASN A 9 -26.35 1.35 1.69
N ARG A 10 -26.67 0.77 2.85
CA ARG A 10 -27.61 -0.35 2.99
C ARG A 10 -27.30 -1.52 2.07
N THR A 11 -26.00 -1.84 1.90
CA THR A 11 -25.53 -2.92 1.06
C THR A 11 -25.07 -4.12 1.89
N LYS A 12 -24.98 -5.28 1.26
CA LYS A 12 -24.48 -6.49 1.92
C LYS A 12 -22.97 -6.42 2.11
N ALA A 13 -22.48 -6.85 3.27
CA ALA A 13 -21.08 -7.06 3.55
C ALA A 13 -20.80 -8.57 3.74
N VAL A 14 -19.68 -9.03 3.20
CA VAL A 14 -19.16 -10.37 3.43
C VAL A 14 -17.89 -10.22 4.26
N ILE A 15 -17.89 -10.82 5.44
CA ILE A 15 -16.77 -10.80 6.37
C ILE A 15 -16.22 -12.22 6.47
N ARG A 16 -14.92 -12.39 6.26
CA ARG A 16 -14.23 -13.67 6.43
C ARG A 16 -13.43 -13.64 7.72
N GLU A 17 -13.39 -14.75 8.41
CA GLU A 17 -12.60 -14.90 9.63
C GLU A 17 -11.10 -14.74 9.36
N LYS A 18 -10.64 -15.34 8.25
CA LYS A 18 -9.24 -15.24 7.80
C LYS A 18 -9.17 -14.97 6.30
N PHE A 19 -8.18 -14.18 5.90
CA PHE A 19 -7.85 -14.03 4.48
C PHE A 19 -7.18 -15.29 3.94
N SER A 20 -7.53 -15.67 2.71
CA SER A 20 -6.88 -16.72 1.95
C SER A 20 -6.78 -16.29 0.49
N ALA A 21 -5.56 -16.15 -0.02
CA ALA A 21 -5.32 -15.76 -1.40
C ALA A 21 -5.86 -16.80 -2.39
N SER A 22 -5.70 -18.11 -2.08
CA SER A 22 -6.20 -19.21 -2.91
C SER A 22 -7.72 -19.29 -2.94
N ASN A 23 -8.41 -18.88 -1.87
CA ASN A 23 -9.87 -18.89 -1.81
C ASN A 23 -10.51 -17.55 -2.23
N TRP A 24 -9.73 -16.50 -2.38
CA TRP A 24 -10.24 -15.16 -2.69
C TRP A 24 -11.18 -15.15 -3.90
N LEU A 25 -10.78 -15.77 -5.02
CA LEU A 25 -11.59 -15.80 -6.23
C LEU A 25 -12.90 -16.56 -6.03
N ASN A 26 -12.87 -17.68 -5.32
CA ASN A 26 -14.05 -18.46 -4.97
C ASN A 26 -15.03 -17.65 -4.12
N ASP A 27 -14.52 -16.92 -3.13
CA ASP A 27 -15.34 -16.02 -2.30
C ASP A 27 -15.99 -14.93 -3.16
N ILE A 28 -15.22 -14.27 -4.03
CA ILE A 28 -15.74 -13.25 -4.95
C ILE A 28 -16.87 -13.79 -5.83
N ILE A 29 -16.72 -15.01 -6.35
CA ILE A 29 -17.73 -15.66 -7.22
C ILE A 29 -18.96 -16.06 -6.40
N ASN A 30 -18.77 -16.83 -5.32
CA ASN A 30 -19.85 -17.45 -4.55
C ASN A 30 -20.75 -16.39 -3.88
N TYR A 31 -20.15 -15.35 -3.31
CA TYR A 31 -20.89 -14.28 -2.66
C TYR A 31 -21.30 -13.16 -3.63
N LYS A 32 -20.97 -13.29 -4.94
CA LYS A 32 -21.31 -12.31 -5.99
C LYS A 32 -20.82 -10.90 -5.64
N ILE A 33 -19.59 -10.81 -5.12
CA ILE A 33 -19.00 -9.55 -4.66
C ILE A 33 -18.83 -8.60 -5.84
N THR A 34 -19.19 -7.33 -5.63
CA THR A 34 -19.06 -6.27 -6.63
C THR A 34 -17.92 -5.29 -6.31
N HIS A 35 -17.57 -5.17 -5.03
CA HIS A 35 -16.51 -4.28 -4.54
C HIS A 35 -15.67 -5.00 -3.50
N THR A 36 -14.37 -4.79 -3.56
CA THR A 36 -13.44 -5.23 -2.51
C THR A 36 -12.34 -4.21 -2.33
N ASN A 37 -11.77 -4.13 -1.13
CA ASN A 37 -10.56 -3.37 -0.88
C ASN A 37 -9.52 -4.31 -0.28
N MET A 38 -8.26 -4.01 -0.54
CA MET A 38 -7.14 -4.80 -0.05
C MET A 38 -5.91 -3.95 0.19
N LEU A 39 -5.03 -4.41 1.04
CA LEU A 39 -3.68 -3.86 1.17
C LEU A 39 -2.83 -4.34 0.00
N GLY A 40 -1.76 -3.60 -0.32
CA GLY A 40 -0.85 -3.92 -1.41
C GLY A 40 -0.27 -5.33 -1.33
N ALA A 41 0.13 -5.79 -0.13
CA ALA A 41 0.59 -7.15 0.09
C ALA A 41 -0.49 -8.20 -0.23
N VAL A 42 -1.75 -7.95 0.17
CA VAL A 42 -2.88 -8.83 -0.16
C VAL A 42 -3.11 -8.87 -1.67
N ALA A 43 -3.02 -7.73 -2.35
CA ALA A 43 -3.11 -7.66 -3.80
C ALA A 43 -2.01 -8.49 -4.48
N ALA A 44 -0.78 -8.41 -3.99
CA ALA A 44 0.35 -9.19 -4.48
C ALA A 44 0.09 -10.72 -4.32
N PHE A 45 -0.37 -11.17 -3.16
CA PHE A 45 -0.69 -12.58 -2.93
C PHE A 45 -1.81 -13.10 -3.84
N VAL A 46 -2.83 -12.29 -4.11
CA VAL A 46 -3.93 -12.66 -5.02
C VAL A 46 -3.44 -12.80 -6.45
N VAL A 47 -2.65 -11.85 -6.95
CA VAL A 47 -2.17 -11.88 -8.34
C VAL A 47 -1.11 -12.97 -8.57
N ALA A 48 -0.39 -13.38 -7.54
CA ALA A 48 0.57 -14.48 -7.58
C ALA A 48 -0.08 -15.87 -7.73
N GLN A 49 -1.39 -16.00 -7.43
CA GLN A 49 -2.07 -17.28 -7.62
C GLN A 49 -2.11 -17.69 -9.10
N SER A 50 -1.98 -18.98 -9.37
CA SER A 50 -2.01 -19.52 -10.73
C SER A 50 -3.31 -19.14 -11.46
N PRO A 51 -3.24 -18.79 -12.77
CA PRO A 51 -4.43 -18.49 -13.56
C PRO A 51 -5.39 -19.68 -13.65
N THR A 52 -6.69 -19.40 -13.65
CA THR A 52 -7.74 -20.38 -13.77
C THR A 52 -8.75 -20.00 -14.86
N LYS A 53 -9.50 -20.98 -15.38
CA LYS A 53 -10.60 -20.72 -16.34
C LYS A 53 -11.76 -19.92 -15.71
N PHE A 54 -11.73 -19.69 -14.41
CA PHE A 54 -12.76 -18.97 -13.66
C PHE A 54 -12.39 -17.51 -13.37
N ASP A 55 -11.19 -17.07 -13.69
CA ASP A 55 -10.66 -15.73 -13.36
C ASP A 55 -11.58 -14.57 -13.77
N LYS A 56 -12.40 -14.73 -14.80
CA LYS A 56 -13.39 -13.75 -15.26
C LYS A 56 -14.84 -14.07 -14.94
N ARG A 57 -15.09 -15.17 -14.18
CA ARG A 57 -16.45 -15.60 -13.84
C ARG A 57 -16.99 -14.96 -12.55
N HIS A 58 -16.91 -13.67 -12.45
CA HIS A 58 -17.35 -12.91 -11.27
C HIS A 58 -18.08 -11.63 -11.65
N LYS A 59 -18.66 -10.97 -10.63
CA LYS A 59 -19.36 -9.67 -10.77
C LYS A 59 -18.56 -8.51 -10.21
N LEU A 60 -17.28 -8.69 -9.92
CA LEU A 60 -16.42 -7.68 -9.32
C LEU A 60 -16.26 -6.50 -10.28
N LYS A 61 -16.62 -5.31 -9.82
CA LYS A 61 -16.58 -4.06 -10.59
C LYS A 61 -15.43 -3.18 -10.17
N VAL A 62 -15.16 -3.12 -8.87
CA VAL A 62 -14.20 -2.20 -8.28
C VAL A 62 -13.30 -2.93 -7.30
N ILE A 63 -12.00 -2.68 -7.41
CA ILE A 63 -10.99 -3.01 -6.40
C ILE A 63 -10.35 -1.70 -5.93
N GLY A 64 -10.36 -1.44 -4.61
CA GLY A 64 -9.51 -0.44 -3.99
C GLY A 64 -8.25 -1.10 -3.42
N SER A 65 -7.08 -0.49 -3.57
CA SER A 65 -5.84 -1.00 -2.98
C SER A 65 -4.92 0.12 -2.51
N ALA A 66 -4.29 -0.09 -1.35
CA ALA A 66 -3.37 0.85 -0.73
C ALA A 66 -2.09 0.13 -0.23
N PRO A 67 -0.91 0.43 -0.77
CA PRO A 67 -0.68 1.03 -2.08
C PRO A 67 -1.13 0.09 -3.22
N LEU A 68 -1.15 0.59 -4.45
CA LEU A 68 -1.44 -0.22 -5.64
C LEU A 68 -0.26 -0.13 -6.62
N PRO A 69 0.67 -1.08 -6.60
CA PRO A 69 1.72 -1.16 -7.59
C PRO A 69 1.15 -1.37 -9.01
N LYS A 70 1.88 -0.88 -10.00
CA LYS A 70 1.46 -0.91 -11.41
C LYS A 70 1.22 -2.34 -11.94
N GLU A 71 2.01 -3.29 -11.50
CA GLU A 71 1.92 -4.69 -11.97
C GLU A 71 0.65 -5.39 -11.49
N PRO A 72 0.31 -5.42 -10.19
CA PRO A 72 -0.97 -5.91 -9.71
C PRO A 72 -2.17 -5.23 -10.36
N GLU A 73 -2.15 -3.90 -10.54
CA GLU A 73 -3.21 -3.19 -11.26
C GLU A 73 -3.44 -3.76 -12.66
N ASN A 74 -2.36 -3.96 -13.41
CA ASN A 74 -2.44 -4.51 -14.77
C ASN A 74 -2.99 -5.93 -14.79
N ILE A 75 -2.61 -6.77 -13.81
CA ILE A 75 -3.10 -8.14 -13.68
C ILE A 75 -4.61 -8.14 -13.37
N PHE A 76 -5.06 -7.35 -12.40
CA PHE A 76 -6.50 -7.25 -12.10
C PHE A 76 -7.32 -6.81 -13.31
N ARG A 77 -6.81 -5.87 -14.09
CA ARG A 77 -7.48 -5.42 -15.32
C ARG A 77 -7.47 -6.46 -16.42
N LYS A 78 -6.33 -7.08 -16.71
CA LYS A 78 -6.17 -8.00 -17.85
C LYS A 78 -6.67 -9.40 -17.57
N ARG A 79 -6.19 -10.01 -16.46
CA ARG A 79 -6.48 -11.38 -16.07
C ARG A 79 -7.90 -11.52 -15.52
N PHE A 80 -8.24 -10.70 -14.52
CA PHE A 80 -9.58 -10.76 -13.91
C PHE A 80 -10.63 -9.93 -14.64
N GLY A 81 -10.26 -9.00 -15.50
CA GLY A 81 -11.23 -8.18 -16.26
C GLY A 81 -11.92 -7.12 -15.41
N VAL A 82 -11.32 -6.73 -14.27
CA VAL A 82 -11.90 -5.70 -13.40
C VAL A 82 -11.72 -4.33 -14.04
N LYS A 83 -12.83 -3.61 -14.23
CA LYS A 83 -12.82 -2.32 -14.93
C LYS A 83 -12.18 -1.22 -14.09
N GLU A 84 -12.56 -1.14 -12.82
CA GLU A 84 -12.11 -0.09 -11.91
C GLU A 84 -11.17 -0.67 -10.85
N VAL A 85 -9.91 -0.30 -10.95
CA VAL A 85 -8.88 -0.62 -9.96
C VAL A 85 -8.34 0.71 -9.48
N LEU A 86 -8.66 1.06 -8.23
CA LEU A 86 -8.44 2.39 -7.65
C LEU A 86 -7.30 2.35 -6.63
N PRO A 87 -6.23 3.09 -6.86
CA PRO A 87 -5.22 3.30 -5.84
C PRO A 87 -5.78 4.19 -4.73
N LEU A 88 -5.30 3.95 -3.51
CA LEU A 88 -5.64 4.71 -2.32
C LEU A 88 -4.37 4.98 -1.52
N TYR A 89 -4.35 6.08 -0.79
CA TYR A 89 -3.39 6.34 0.28
C TYR A 89 -4.14 6.89 1.50
N GLY A 90 -3.81 6.35 2.65
CA GLY A 90 -4.36 6.78 3.92
C GLY A 90 -3.98 5.84 5.05
N MET A 91 -4.32 6.25 6.24
CA MET A 91 -4.11 5.49 7.48
C MET A 91 -5.25 5.78 8.45
N THR A 92 -5.34 5.02 9.53
CA THR A 92 -6.41 5.17 10.53
C THR A 92 -6.46 6.58 11.10
N GLU A 93 -5.31 7.20 11.27
CA GLU A 93 -5.12 8.52 11.87
C GLU A 93 -5.68 9.65 11.02
N VAL A 94 -5.56 9.55 9.70
CA VAL A 94 -5.86 10.65 8.77
C VAL A 94 -6.93 10.30 7.73
N ASN A 95 -7.58 9.14 7.86
CA ASN A 95 -8.57 8.67 6.89
C ASN A 95 -7.95 8.35 5.51
N ILE A 96 -8.63 8.68 4.40
CA ILE A 96 -8.13 8.49 3.01
C ILE A 96 -8.03 9.86 2.34
N PRO A 97 -6.90 10.57 2.48
CA PRO A 97 -6.72 11.89 1.88
C PRO A 97 -6.41 11.86 0.38
N VAL A 98 -5.97 10.72 -0.15
CA VAL A 98 -5.59 10.59 -1.56
C VAL A 98 -6.21 9.34 -2.18
N TYR A 99 -6.76 9.46 -3.38
CA TYR A 99 -7.36 8.33 -4.08
C TYR A 99 -7.39 8.50 -5.60
N GLY A 100 -7.47 7.37 -6.30
CA GLY A 100 -7.62 7.34 -7.75
C GLY A 100 -9.03 7.71 -8.20
N LYS A 101 -9.15 8.19 -9.42
CA LYS A 101 -10.43 8.53 -10.05
C LYS A 101 -10.97 7.36 -10.88
N LEU A 102 -12.29 7.17 -10.84
CA LEU A 102 -12.99 6.23 -11.73
C LEU A 102 -12.64 6.51 -13.20
N GLY A 103 -12.52 5.47 -13.98
CA GLY A 103 -12.15 5.55 -15.40
C GLY A 103 -10.68 5.86 -15.68
N LYS A 104 -9.85 6.07 -14.65
CA LYS A 104 -8.41 6.32 -14.79
C LYS A 104 -7.58 5.16 -14.27
N LYS A 105 -6.39 4.97 -14.85
CA LYS A 105 -5.40 4.02 -14.34
C LYS A 105 -4.55 4.69 -13.28
N GLY A 106 -4.24 3.96 -12.22
CA GLY A 106 -3.35 4.40 -11.15
C GLY A 106 -1.89 4.51 -11.60
N ASN A 107 -1.42 3.55 -12.40
CA ASN A 107 -0.05 3.48 -12.92
C ASN A 107 1.04 3.57 -11.82
N GLY A 108 0.78 2.99 -10.66
CA GLY A 108 1.70 3.02 -9.52
C GLY A 108 1.63 4.30 -8.68
N THR A 109 0.68 5.20 -8.93
CA THR A 109 0.41 6.35 -8.06
C THR A 109 -0.66 6.00 -7.02
N CYS A 110 -0.73 6.78 -5.95
CA CYS A 110 -1.83 6.72 -4.97
C CYS A 110 -3.07 7.50 -5.42
N GLY A 111 -2.96 8.27 -6.51
CA GLY A 111 -4.02 9.13 -7.02
C GLY A 111 -3.81 10.61 -6.72
N GLU A 112 -4.90 11.34 -6.64
CA GLU A 112 -4.94 12.78 -6.43
C GLU A 112 -5.48 13.12 -5.03
N VAL A 113 -5.05 14.24 -4.47
CA VAL A 113 -5.51 14.72 -3.17
C VAL A 113 -7.00 15.04 -3.21
N TYR A 114 -7.74 14.61 -2.18
CA TYR A 114 -9.12 15.04 -1.97
C TYR A 114 -9.16 16.43 -1.32
N SER A 115 -8.78 17.41 -2.11
CA SER A 115 -8.51 18.79 -1.68
C SER A 115 -9.71 19.51 -1.05
N LYS A 116 -10.93 18.98 -1.21
CA LYS A 116 -12.12 19.48 -0.50
C LYS A 116 -12.01 19.29 1.01
N TYR A 117 -11.35 18.22 1.46
CA TYR A 117 -11.32 17.85 2.88
C TYR A 117 -9.92 17.83 3.47
N PHE A 118 -8.89 17.74 2.62
CA PHE A 118 -7.50 17.59 3.07
C PHE A 118 -6.55 18.48 2.30
N ASP A 119 -5.53 18.98 3.00
CA ASP A 119 -4.27 19.40 2.40
C ASP A 119 -3.27 18.25 2.55
N VAL A 120 -2.54 17.95 1.50
CA VAL A 120 -1.44 16.98 1.52
C VAL A 120 -0.23 17.64 0.88
N GLU A 121 0.87 17.60 1.58
CA GLU A 121 2.15 18.11 1.11
C GLU A 121 3.24 17.08 1.31
N VAL A 122 4.31 17.19 0.53
CA VAL A 122 5.54 16.46 0.78
C VAL A 122 6.56 17.48 1.27
N ARG A 123 7.14 17.21 2.44
CA ARG A 123 8.03 18.15 3.12
C ARG A 123 9.36 17.49 3.50
N ASP A 124 10.37 18.32 3.66
CA ASP A 124 11.67 17.88 4.17
C ASP A 124 11.55 17.46 5.64
N THR A 125 12.14 16.32 5.99
CA THR A 125 12.04 15.74 7.33
C THR A 125 12.76 16.52 8.42
N ASN A 126 13.72 17.37 8.03
CA ASN A 126 14.55 18.15 8.97
C ASN A 126 14.05 19.59 9.11
N THR A 127 13.69 20.21 7.98
CA THR A 127 13.34 21.64 7.94
C THR A 127 11.84 21.91 7.95
N ASP A 128 11.01 20.88 7.71
CA ASP A 128 9.56 21.01 7.49
C ASP A 128 9.19 21.90 6.29
N GLU A 129 10.15 22.24 5.43
CA GLU A 129 9.86 23.02 4.24
C GLU A 129 9.20 22.18 3.15
N LYS A 130 8.25 22.76 2.44
CA LYS A 130 7.57 22.11 1.33
C LYS A 130 8.53 21.82 0.18
N LEU A 131 8.56 20.59 -0.28
CA LEU A 131 9.41 20.15 -1.39
C LEU A 131 8.72 20.33 -2.75
N LYS A 132 9.55 20.46 -3.78
CA LYS A 132 9.08 20.54 -5.17
C LYS A 132 8.64 19.14 -5.66
N ASN A 133 7.72 19.12 -6.63
CA ASN A 133 7.31 17.87 -7.26
C ASN A 133 8.51 17.11 -7.82
N GLY A 134 8.55 15.81 -7.59
CA GLY A 134 9.64 14.93 -7.95
C GLY A 134 10.70 14.70 -6.86
N THR A 135 10.63 15.46 -5.76
CA THR A 135 11.56 15.28 -4.62
C THR A 135 10.89 14.46 -3.54
N VAL A 136 11.56 13.41 -3.08
CA VAL A 136 11.11 12.54 -2.00
C VAL A 136 11.25 13.24 -0.65
N GLY A 137 10.22 13.18 0.17
CA GLY A 137 10.19 13.67 1.54
C GLY A 137 9.07 13.02 2.32
N GLU A 138 8.76 13.53 3.51
CA GLU A 138 7.65 13.05 4.32
C GLU A 138 6.32 13.52 3.77
N ILE A 139 5.38 12.58 3.64
CA ILE A 139 3.99 12.88 3.31
C ILE A 139 3.33 13.45 4.57
N MET A 140 2.90 14.69 4.50
CA MET A 140 2.19 15.35 5.60
C MET A 140 0.75 15.66 5.21
N VAL A 141 -0.16 15.52 6.16
CA VAL A 141 -1.59 15.69 5.92
C VAL A 141 -2.19 16.66 6.94
N ARG A 142 -3.11 17.52 6.48
CA ARG A 142 -3.87 18.43 7.33
C ARG A 142 -5.35 18.39 6.97
N PRO A 143 -6.26 18.26 7.95
CA PRO A 143 -7.70 18.28 7.70
C PRO A 143 -8.18 19.71 7.45
N LYS A 144 -9.16 19.87 6.57
CA LYS A 144 -9.88 21.13 6.31
C LYS A 144 -11.25 21.16 6.98
N ILE A 145 -11.65 20.05 7.59
CA ILE A 145 -12.95 19.91 8.25
C ILE A 145 -12.75 19.34 9.65
N SER A 146 -13.70 19.63 10.53
CA SER A 146 -13.74 19.03 11.86
C SER A 146 -13.95 17.51 11.76
N PHE A 147 -13.37 16.77 12.70
CA PHE A 147 -13.49 15.30 12.82
C PHE A 147 -12.95 14.50 11.61
N GLY A 148 -12.16 15.11 10.74
CA GLY A 148 -11.54 14.41 9.60
C GLY A 148 -10.38 13.49 9.99
N PHE A 149 -9.81 13.69 11.17
CA PHE A 149 -8.67 12.97 11.72
C PHE A 149 -9.00 12.31 13.06
N MET A 150 -8.12 11.42 13.53
CA MET A 150 -8.15 10.94 14.91
C MET A 150 -7.99 12.10 15.90
N GLN A 151 -8.50 11.96 17.10
CA GLN A 151 -8.31 12.94 18.17
C GLN A 151 -6.95 12.82 18.86
N GLY A 152 -6.29 11.68 18.74
CA GLY A 152 -5.01 11.36 19.33
C GLY A 152 -4.88 9.87 19.63
N TYR A 153 -3.70 9.46 20.04
CA TYR A 153 -3.43 8.09 20.50
C TYR A 153 -3.87 7.93 21.95
N LEU A 154 -4.71 6.92 22.20
CA LEU A 154 -5.25 6.65 23.54
C LEU A 154 -4.12 6.35 24.53
N GLY A 155 -4.06 7.12 25.62
CA GLY A 155 -3.03 6.96 26.66
C GLY A 155 -1.61 7.39 26.26
N MET A 156 -1.45 8.03 25.09
CA MET A 156 -0.14 8.44 24.57
C MET A 156 -0.17 9.91 24.09
N PRO A 157 -0.35 10.88 25.00
CA PRO A 157 -0.43 12.29 24.62
C PRO A 157 0.84 12.80 23.93
N ASP A 158 2.01 12.41 24.43
CA ASP A 158 3.29 12.84 23.86
C ASP A 158 3.46 12.41 22.40
N LYS A 159 3.11 11.15 22.09
CA LYS A 159 3.10 10.67 20.69
C LYS A 159 2.07 11.38 19.82
N SER A 160 0.94 11.77 20.39
CA SER A 160 -0.06 12.56 19.66
C SER A 160 0.48 13.95 19.35
N PHE A 161 1.14 14.60 20.30
CA PHE A 161 1.80 15.88 20.09
C PHE A 161 2.91 15.80 19.03
N GLU A 162 3.75 14.79 19.11
CA GLU A 162 4.80 14.54 18.13
C GLU A 162 4.25 14.35 16.72
N ALA A 163 3.16 13.58 16.58
CA ALA A 163 2.54 13.34 15.28
C ALA A 163 1.88 14.59 14.66
N TYR A 164 1.47 15.57 15.49
CA TYR A 164 0.82 16.81 15.04
C TYR A 164 1.71 18.07 15.07
N ARG A 165 3.02 17.90 14.96
CA ARG A 165 3.95 19.05 14.94
C ARG A 165 3.59 20.05 13.82
N ASN A 166 3.83 21.33 14.07
CA ASN A 166 3.68 22.40 13.09
C ASN A 166 2.32 22.43 12.37
N PHE A 167 1.25 22.00 13.06
CA PHE A 167 -0.13 21.92 12.52
C PHE A 167 -0.31 20.97 11.33
N TRP A 168 0.63 20.05 11.14
CA TRP A 168 0.53 18.96 10.17
C TRP A 168 0.61 17.62 10.89
N PHE A 169 -0.10 16.64 10.34
CA PHE A 169 0.09 15.26 10.76
C PHE A 169 1.27 14.65 10.00
N HIS A 170 2.28 14.27 10.74
CA HIS A 170 3.46 13.59 10.26
C HIS A 170 3.16 12.10 10.11
N THR A 171 3.05 11.63 8.88
CA THR A 171 2.62 10.25 8.61
C THR A 171 3.72 9.21 8.85
N GLY A 172 4.98 9.64 8.84
CA GLY A 172 6.13 8.76 8.82
C GLY A 172 6.29 8.00 7.49
N ASP A 173 5.56 8.39 6.46
CA ASP A 173 5.62 7.82 5.13
C ASP A 173 6.43 8.71 4.18
N ALA A 174 7.35 8.13 3.43
CA ALA A 174 8.08 8.81 2.37
C ALA A 174 7.30 8.75 1.05
N GLY A 175 7.32 9.85 0.30
CA GLY A 175 6.69 9.92 -1.00
C GLY A 175 7.02 11.20 -1.75
N PHE A 176 6.43 11.36 -2.92
CA PHE A 176 6.56 12.57 -3.72
C PHE A 176 5.35 12.79 -4.64
N PHE A 177 5.13 14.03 -5.05
CA PHE A 177 4.17 14.33 -6.12
C PHE A 177 4.86 14.28 -7.49
N ASN A 178 4.26 13.59 -8.44
CA ASN A 178 4.72 13.59 -9.82
C ASN A 178 4.33 14.90 -10.56
N LYS A 179 4.76 15.04 -11.83
CA LYS A 179 4.44 16.21 -12.66
C LYS A 179 2.94 16.45 -12.88
N LYS A 180 2.09 15.47 -12.60
CA LYS A 180 0.62 15.54 -12.71
C LYS A 180 -0.08 15.77 -11.37
N ASN A 181 0.68 16.14 -10.33
CA ASN A 181 0.21 16.28 -8.95
C ASN A 181 -0.47 15.00 -8.41
N GLN A 182 0.01 13.83 -8.78
CA GLN A 182 -0.42 12.56 -8.22
C GLN A 182 0.62 12.11 -7.21
N LEU A 183 0.18 11.68 -6.05
CA LEU A 183 1.05 11.18 -4.99
C LEU A 183 1.61 9.81 -5.37
N ILE A 184 2.91 9.63 -5.17
CA ILE A 184 3.60 8.36 -5.23
C ILE A 184 4.12 8.06 -3.83
N PHE A 185 3.70 6.95 -3.26
CA PHE A 185 4.24 6.41 -2.02
C PHE A 185 5.56 5.68 -2.33
N VAL A 186 6.56 5.89 -1.51
CA VAL A 186 7.87 5.25 -1.64
C VAL A 186 8.01 4.15 -0.60
N ASP A 187 8.00 4.52 0.70
CA ASP A 187 8.14 3.59 1.82
C ASP A 187 7.82 4.30 3.15
N ARG A 188 7.95 3.58 4.27
CA ARG A 188 8.06 4.20 5.59
C ARG A 188 9.41 4.88 5.72
N ILE A 189 9.45 6.09 6.30
CA ILE A 189 10.73 6.83 6.50
C ILE A 189 11.75 6.00 7.28
N LYS A 190 11.29 5.31 8.33
CA LYS A 190 12.14 4.44 9.17
C LYS A 190 12.63 3.16 8.48
N ASP A 191 11.95 2.75 7.40
CA ASP A 191 12.24 1.52 6.65
C ASP A 191 12.96 1.84 5.32
N CYS A 192 13.06 3.14 4.94
CA CYS A 192 13.89 3.60 3.82
C CYS A 192 15.36 3.37 4.13
N ILE A 193 16.04 2.64 3.25
CA ILE A 193 17.47 2.35 3.37
C ILE A 193 18.25 3.44 2.67
N ARG A 194 19.09 4.18 3.39
CA ARG A 194 19.87 5.27 2.82
C ARG A 194 21.26 4.79 2.40
N ARG A 195 21.48 4.64 1.10
CA ARG A 195 22.75 4.15 0.56
C ARG A 195 23.27 5.05 -0.54
N ARG A 196 24.52 5.53 -0.40
CA ARG A 196 25.22 6.39 -1.38
C ARG A 196 24.41 7.63 -1.79
N GLY A 197 23.74 8.23 -0.81
CA GLY A 197 22.89 9.41 -1.05
C GLY A 197 21.53 9.12 -1.69
N GLU A 198 21.19 7.87 -1.98
CA GLU A 198 19.91 7.44 -2.51
C GLU A 198 19.03 6.80 -1.43
N ASN A 199 17.73 7.00 -1.53
CA ASN A 199 16.74 6.33 -0.69
C ASN A 199 16.23 5.09 -1.44
N ILE A 200 16.58 3.91 -0.91
CA ILE A 200 16.14 2.62 -1.42
C ILE A 200 14.91 2.19 -0.64
N SER A 201 13.82 1.87 -1.33
CA SER A 201 12.61 1.34 -0.70
C SER A 201 12.84 -0.12 -0.32
N SER A 202 12.69 -0.44 0.97
CA SER A 202 12.70 -1.81 1.46
C SER A 202 11.61 -2.64 0.76
N TYR A 203 10.44 -2.05 0.60
CA TYR A 203 9.31 -2.67 -0.09
C TYR A 203 9.63 -3.04 -1.55
N GLU A 204 10.28 -2.17 -2.33
CA GLU A 204 10.65 -2.48 -3.71
C GLU A 204 11.65 -3.63 -3.79
N VAL A 205 12.63 -3.67 -2.86
CA VAL A 205 13.59 -4.77 -2.74
C VAL A 205 12.88 -6.07 -2.42
N GLU A 206 11.99 -6.08 -1.42
CA GLU A 206 11.18 -7.25 -1.04
C GLU A 206 10.36 -7.77 -2.21
N GLN A 207 9.67 -6.88 -2.92
CA GLN A 207 8.87 -7.24 -4.10
C GLN A 207 9.72 -7.83 -5.23
N ALA A 208 10.98 -7.43 -5.38
CA ALA A 208 11.88 -8.03 -6.35
C ALA A 208 12.21 -9.48 -5.99
N PHE A 209 12.49 -9.78 -4.71
CA PHE A 209 12.77 -11.13 -4.23
C PHE A 209 11.52 -12.03 -4.26
N LEU A 210 10.35 -11.51 -3.92
CA LEU A 210 9.08 -12.25 -3.92
C LEU A 210 8.63 -12.70 -5.33
N LYS A 211 9.27 -12.22 -6.40
CA LYS A 211 9.07 -12.75 -7.77
C LYS A 211 9.77 -14.09 -7.99
N ILE A 212 10.69 -14.46 -7.13
CA ILE A 212 11.42 -15.74 -7.20
C ILE A 212 10.54 -16.84 -6.59
N PRO A 213 10.13 -17.89 -7.33
CA PRO A 213 9.16 -18.89 -6.86
C PRO A 213 9.60 -19.65 -5.61
N GLN A 214 10.91 -19.70 -5.32
CA GLN A 214 11.47 -20.37 -4.17
C GLN A 214 11.41 -19.53 -2.88
N ILE A 215 11.04 -18.24 -2.97
CA ILE A 215 10.98 -17.34 -1.82
C ILE A 215 9.54 -17.19 -1.37
N ALA A 216 9.26 -17.55 -0.12
CA ALA A 216 7.95 -17.41 0.51
C ALA A 216 7.79 -16.03 1.15
N GLU A 217 8.84 -15.53 1.81
CA GLU A 217 8.86 -14.22 2.45
C GLU A 217 10.23 -13.56 2.27
N ALA A 218 10.23 -12.23 2.19
CA ALA A 218 11.42 -11.41 2.13
C ALA A 218 11.22 -10.20 3.05
N ALA A 219 12.27 -9.84 3.79
CA ALA A 219 12.32 -8.62 4.59
C ALA A 219 13.65 -7.90 4.30
N ALA A 220 13.57 -6.69 3.76
CA ALA A 220 14.71 -5.85 3.47
C ALA A 220 14.85 -4.76 4.55
N PHE A 221 16.05 -4.52 5.02
CA PHE A 221 16.31 -3.52 6.06
C PHE A 221 17.72 -2.95 5.96
N ALA A 222 17.90 -1.78 6.54
CA ALA A 222 19.18 -1.12 6.64
C ALA A 222 20.07 -1.79 7.67
N VAL A 223 21.35 -1.94 7.35
CA VAL A 223 22.41 -2.29 8.33
C VAL A 223 23.55 -1.30 8.18
N PRO A 224 24.23 -0.91 9.28
CA PRO A 224 25.38 -0.01 9.19
C PRO A 224 26.47 -0.56 8.28
N ALA A 225 26.96 0.25 7.35
CA ALA A 225 28.09 -0.13 6.50
C ALA A 225 29.36 -0.30 7.32
N LYS A 226 30.15 -1.35 7.05
CA LYS A 226 31.35 -1.68 7.84
C LYS A 226 32.48 -0.68 7.66
N ASP A 227 32.55 0.00 6.51
CA ASP A 227 33.77 0.70 6.12
C ASP A 227 33.70 2.23 6.03
N HIS A 228 32.56 2.89 6.05
CA HIS A 228 32.48 4.35 6.00
C HIS A 228 31.22 4.89 6.69
N GLY A 229 31.37 5.46 7.87
CA GLY A 229 30.33 5.98 8.74
C GLY A 229 29.28 6.84 8.04
N GLN A 230 28.04 6.65 8.43
CA GLN A 230 26.79 7.35 8.12
C GLN A 230 25.96 6.83 6.94
N GLU A 231 26.36 5.80 6.22
CA GLU A 231 25.51 5.18 5.20
C GLU A 231 25.13 3.75 5.59
N ASP A 232 24.00 3.27 5.05
CA ASP A 232 23.52 1.94 5.27
C ASP A 232 23.91 1.00 4.12
N GLU A 233 23.98 -0.30 4.43
CA GLU A 233 23.94 -1.36 3.43
C GLU A 233 22.58 -2.05 3.45
N VAL A 234 22.18 -2.59 2.31
CA VAL A 234 20.92 -3.33 2.19
C VAL A 234 21.14 -4.77 2.65
N MET A 235 20.45 -5.17 3.69
CA MET A 235 20.36 -6.58 4.09
C MET A 235 18.96 -7.11 3.77
N VAL A 236 18.90 -8.35 3.29
CA VAL A 236 17.62 -9.03 3.01
C VAL A 236 17.59 -10.36 3.73
N ALA A 237 16.61 -10.54 4.60
CA ALA A 237 16.27 -11.83 5.18
C ALA A 237 15.24 -12.53 4.29
N LEU A 238 15.50 -13.79 3.94
CA LEU A 238 14.65 -14.56 3.03
C LEU A 238 14.16 -15.84 3.72
N MET A 239 12.88 -16.11 3.59
CA MET A 239 12.30 -17.40 3.91
C MET A 239 11.97 -18.15 2.61
N THR A 240 12.53 -19.35 2.46
CA THR A 240 12.28 -20.19 1.28
C THR A 240 11.03 -21.06 1.49
N VAL A 241 10.34 -21.39 0.40
CA VAL A 241 9.28 -22.40 0.41
C VAL A 241 9.92 -23.75 0.73
N SER A 242 9.47 -24.40 1.81
CA SER A 242 9.90 -25.76 2.12
C SER A 242 9.24 -26.74 1.15
N TYR A 243 10.01 -27.30 0.22
CA TYR A 243 9.56 -28.36 -0.67
C TYR A 243 9.56 -29.71 0.04
N THR A 244 8.68 -29.89 1.03
CA THR A 244 8.53 -31.18 1.73
C THR A 244 7.62 -32.19 1.01
N HIS A 245 7.15 -31.91 -0.22
CA HIS A 245 6.19 -32.80 -0.92
C HIS A 245 6.53 -33.15 -2.37
N LEU A 246 7.82 -33.32 -2.73
CA LEU A 246 8.19 -33.85 -4.05
C LEU A 246 9.17 -35.03 -3.98
N ARG A 247 8.97 -35.97 -3.02
CA ARG A 247 9.59 -37.28 -3.08
C ARG A 247 8.63 -38.33 -2.53
N ALA A 248 7.61 -38.64 -3.27
CA ALA A 248 6.80 -39.85 -3.05
C ALA A 248 6.09 -40.27 -4.35
N HIS A 249 6.84 -40.51 -5.41
CA HIS A 249 6.45 -41.35 -6.54
C HIS A 249 7.66 -41.64 -7.42
N GLU A 250 8.59 -42.46 -6.89
CA GLU A 250 9.46 -43.32 -7.67
C GLU A 250 9.66 -44.59 -6.88
N THR A 251 8.76 -45.49 -7.05
CA THR A 251 8.97 -46.98 -7.05
C THR A 251 7.89 -47.62 -7.88
#